data_218c1eca65edca2db9f45a25689e9121
#
_entry.id   218c1eca65edca2db9f45a25689e9121
#
_cell.length_a   1.000
_cell.length_b   1.000
_cell.length_c   1.000
_cell.angle_alpha   90.00
_cell.angle_beta   90.00
_cell.angle_gamma   90.00
#
_symmetry.space_group_name_H-M   'P 1'
#
loop_
_entity.id
_entity.type
_entity.pdbx_description
1 polymer ?
#
loop_
_entity_poly.entity_id
_entity_poly.type
_entity_poly.pdbx_seq_one_letter_code
_entity_poly.pdbx_strand_id
1 'polypeptide(L)'
;MCVHDGFCDREADLVAAGRGIPRSVGAVETVKKVRELSRIDLRCRVETARTDMLELLKKFPDDQRSGFHAVQYICSRIKSPESMMEKLKRKALPETLESALCEVHDAVGVRVICSFADDVFWVEKWLKSQENYELVKEKDYISYPKPNGYRGIHLILRGMTGKTAGTYVEIQLRTIAMDFWASLEHQLKYKKEIGHAAVMSGELKQCADDIASIDLSMQTIRDIIEAEE
;
A
#
# COMPACT_ATOMS: atom_id res chain seq x y z
N MET A 1 4.93 -14.48 19.00
CA MET A 1 4.08 -14.89 20.14
C MET A 1 3.02 -13.81 20.27
N CYS A 2 1.84 -14.01 19.58
CA CYS A 2 0.77 -13.02 19.58
C CYS A 2 0.10 -13.00 20.95
N VAL A 3 0.09 -11.86 21.59
CA VAL A 3 -0.67 -11.61 22.82
C VAL A 3 -2.14 -11.49 22.39
N HIS A 4 -2.95 -12.46 22.79
CA HIS A 4 -4.40 -12.43 22.62
C HIS A 4 -4.98 -11.36 23.58
N ASP A 5 -5.34 -10.21 23.02
CA ASP A 5 -6.26 -9.31 23.71
C ASP A 5 -7.69 -9.81 23.48
N GLY A 6 -8.41 -9.99 24.59
CA GLY A 6 -9.68 -10.73 24.73
C GLY A 6 -10.91 -10.18 24.00
N PHE A 7 -10.79 -9.74 22.79
CA PHE A 7 -11.91 -9.32 21.94
C PHE A 7 -12.30 -10.36 20.88
N CYS A 8 -11.47 -11.40 20.70
CA CYS A 8 -11.67 -12.46 19.70
C CYS A 8 -12.69 -13.54 20.15
N ASP A 9 -12.86 -13.75 21.47
CA ASP A 9 -13.60 -14.91 21.96
C ASP A 9 -15.14 -14.75 21.96
N ARG A 10 -15.69 -13.55 21.74
CA ARG A 10 -17.15 -13.37 21.79
C ARG A 10 -17.90 -13.66 20.49
N GLU A 11 -17.23 -13.63 19.33
CA GLU A 11 -17.88 -13.96 18.06
C GLU A 11 -17.78 -15.47 17.70
N ALA A 12 -16.75 -16.16 18.17
CA ALA A 12 -16.57 -17.58 17.92
C ALA A 12 -17.63 -18.45 18.65
N ASP A 13 -18.04 -18.04 19.85
CA ASP A 13 -19.05 -18.76 20.64
C ASP A 13 -20.46 -18.68 20.05
N LEU A 14 -20.77 -17.71 19.20
CA LEU A 14 -22.08 -17.61 18.54
C LEU A 14 -22.25 -18.52 17.33
N VAL A 15 -21.13 -19.01 16.78
CA VAL A 15 -21.13 -19.88 15.57
C VAL A 15 -21.02 -21.36 15.94
N ALA A 16 -20.47 -21.70 17.10
CA ALA A 16 -20.24 -23.07 17.55
C ALA A 16 -21.47 -23.76 18.20
N ALA A 17 -22.51 -23.00 18.58
CA ALA A 17 -23.74 -23.56 19.11
C ALA A 17 -24.69 -23.96 17.97
N GLY A 18 -24.42 -25.08 17.33
CA GLY A 18 -25.30 -25.74 16.34
C GLY A 18 -26.62 -26.24 16.91
N ARG A 19 -27.47 -25.36 17.38
CA ARG A 19 -28.88 -25.61 17.66
C ARG A 19 -29.70 -24.60 16.87
N GLY A 20 -30.59 -25.13 16.02
CA GLY A 20 -31.41 -24.39 15.08
C GLY A 20 -32.02 -23.11 15.64
N ILE A 21 -31.52 -21.99 15.20
CA ILE A 21 -32.11 -20.67 15.43
C ILE A 21 -33.37 -20.63 14.56
N PRO A 22 -34.55 -20.33 15.12
CA PRO A 22 -35.75 -20.17 14.31
C PRO A 22 -35.47 -19.05 13.29
N ARG A 23 -35.80 -19.31 12.03
CA ARG A 23 -35.74 -18.30 10.94
C ARG A 23 -36.81 -17.24 11.19
N SER A 24 -36.61 -16.37 12.19
CA SER A 24 -37.42 -15.18 12.39
C SER A 24 -36.80 -14.02 11.60
N VAL A 25 -37.66 -13.18 11.05
CA VAL A 25 -37.28 -11.96 10.33
C VAL A 25 -36.28 -11.11 11.14
N GLY A 26 -36.38 -11.10 12.45
CA GLY A 26 -35.46 -10.39 13.35
C GLY A 26 -34.02 -10.90 13.35
N ALA A 27 -33.75 -12.20 13.18
CA ALA A 27 -32.40 -12.74 13.15
C ALA A 27 -31.62 -12.31 11.88
N VAL A 28 -32.34 -12.27 10.73
CA VAL A 28 -31.74 -11.81 9.45
C VAL A 28 -31.44 -10.31 9.51
N GLU A 29 -32.27 -9.53 10.15
CA GLU A 29 -32.09 -8.09 10.32
C GLU A 29 -30.98 -7.76 11.28
N THR A 30 -30.84 -8.53 12.36
CA THR A 30 -29.71 -8.43 13.30
C THR A 30 -28.37 -8.74 12.61
N VAL A 31 -28.26 -9.80 11.81
CA VAL A 31 -27.07 -10.16 11.07
C VAL A 31 -26.71 -9.09 10.03
N LYS A 32 -27.70 -8.50 9.32
CA LYS A 32 -27.45 -7.39 8.41
C LYS A 32 -26.88 -6.17 9.14
N LYS A 33 -27.46 -5.83 10.29
CA LYS A 33 -27.05 -4.68 11.10
C LYS A 33 -25.62 -4.86 11.66
N VAL A 34 -25.28 -6.07 12.14
CA VAL A 34 -23.92 -6.40 12.58
C VAL A 34 -22.92 -6.28 11.43
N ARG A 35 -23.25 -6.78 10.24
CA ARG A 35 -22.39 -6.64 9.04
C ARG A 35 -22.22 -5.19 8.61
N GLU A 36 -23.22 -4.38 8.74
CA GLU A 36 -23.19 -2.95 8.40
C GLU A 36 -22.33 -2.16 9.40
N LEU A 37 -22.47 -2.42 10.70
CA LEU A 37 -21.63 -1.86 11.75
C LEU A 37 -20.15 -2.24 11.57
N SER A 38 -19.88 -3.50 11.25
CA SER A 38 -18.52 -3.98 10.95
C SER A 38 -17.89 -3.27 9.72
N ARG A 39 -18.70 -2.99 8.69
CA ARG A 39 -18.25 -2.22 7.52
C ARG A 39 -17.91 -0.77 7.86
N ILE A 40 -18.71 -0.15 8.73
CA ILE A 40 -18.45 1.23 9.20
C ILE A 40 -17.16 1.28 10.02
N ASP A 41 -16.94 0.32 10.91
CA ASP A 41 -15.73 0.23 11.73
C ASP A 41 -14.48 0.02 10.85
N LEU A 42 -14.53 -0.91 9.89
CA LEU A 42 -13.45 -1.13 8.92
C LEU A 42 -13.10 0.16 8.19
N ARG A 43 -14.12 0.85 7.67
CA ARG A 43 -13.92 2.09 6.92
C ARG A 43 -13.30 3.17 7.80
N CYS A 44 -13.78 3.33 9.02
CA CYS A 44 -13.25 4.29 9.98
C CYS A 44 -11.77 4.00 10.29
N ARG A 45 -11.40 2.74 10.52
CA ARG A 45 -10.02 2.34 10.81
C ARG A 45 -9.07 2.59 9.65
N VAL A 46 -9.45 2.20 8.43
CA VAL A 46 -8.59 2.39 7.24
C VAL A 46 -8.48 3.88 6.87
N GLU A 47 -9.55 4.69 7.06
CA GLU A 47 -9.49 6.13 6.86
C GLU A 47 -8.60 6.82 7.90
N THR A 48 -8.67 6.39 9.17
CA THR A 48 -7.76 6.87 10.22
C THR A 48 -6.32 6.53 9.89
N ALA A 49 -6.03 5.28 9.51
CA ALA A 49 -4.68 4.86 9.17
C ALA A 49 -4.11 5.63 7.95
N ARG A 50 -4.97 5.91 6.95
CA ARG A 50 -4.59 6.77 5.82
C ARG A 50 -4.23 8.18 6.29
N THR A 51 -5.08 8.78 7.11
CA THR A 51 -4.89 10.14 7.60
C THR A 51 -3.63 10.26 8.45
N ASP A 52 -3.43 9.33 9.40
CA ASP A 52 -2.25 9.31 10.27
C ASP A 52 -0.95 9.14 9.46
N MET A 53 -0.97 8.29 8.43
CA MET A 53 0.18 8.13 7.53
C MET A 53 0.47 9.39 6.72
N LEU A 54 -0.55 10.07 6.20
CA LEU A 54 -0.37 11.33 5.49
C LEU A 54 0.15 12.44 6.41
N GLU A 55 -0.33 12.52 7.65
CA GLU A 55 0.17 13.46 8.65
C GLU A 55 1.62 13.11 9.08
N LEU A 56 1.97 11.84 9.13
CA LEU A 56 3.36 11.43 9.35
C LEU A 56 4.26 11.90 8.21
N LEU A 57 3.88 11.64 6.96
CA LEU A 57 4.67 12.01 5.79
C LEU A 57 4.89 13.52 5.64
N LYS A 58 3.97 14.36 6.12
CA LYS A 58 4.16 15.83 6.20
C LYS A 58 5.29 16.25 7.14
N LYS A 59 5.72 15.38 8.05
CA LYS A 59 6.83 15.62 9.00
C LYS A 59 8.17 15.16 8.44
N PHE A 60 8.19 14.64 7.22
CA PHE A 60 9.45 14.29 6.56
C PHE A 60 10.32 15.54 6.42
N PRO A 61 11.62 15.49 6.76
CA PRO A 61 12.50 16.66 6.79
C PRO A 61 12.99 17.01 5.37
N ASP A 62 12.07 17.38 4.50
CA ASP A 62 12.28 17.62 3.07
C ASP A 62 13.09 18.89 2.76
N ASP A 63 13.18 19.81 3.74
CA ASP A 63 13.85 21.12 3.64
C ASP A 63 15.36 21.07 3.99
N GLN A 64 15.91 19.90 4.25
CA GLN A 64 17.31 19.74 4.68
C GLN A 64 18.32 19.70 3.52
N ARG A 65 17.86 19.68 2.27
CA ARG A 65 18.71 19.77 1.08
C ARG A 65 18.59 21.11 0.41
N SER A 66 19.72 21.68 0.03
CA SER A 66 19.79 22.99 -0.64
C SER A 66 19.04 22.98 -1.98
N GLY A 67 17.90 23.66 -2.04
CA GLY A 67 17.20 23.95 -3.28
C GLY A 67 16.40 22.83 -3.94
N PHE A 68 16.52 21.57 -3.48
CA PHE A 68 15.79 20.42 -4.06
C PHE A 68 14.87 19.75 -3.04
N HIS A 69 13.60 19.57 -3.40
CA HIS A 69 12.66 18.81 -2.60
C HIS A 69 12.75 17.31 -2.92
N ALA A 70 12.98 16.48 -1.91
CA ALA A 70 13.03 15.03 -2.07
C ALA A 70 11.65 14.46 -2.42
N VAL A 71 10.56 14.98 -1.81
CA VAL A 71 9.19 14.54 -2.06
C VAL A 71 8.45 15.53 -2.94
N GLN A 72 8.04 15.11 -4.14
CA GLN A 72 7.32 15.94 -5.09
C GLN A 72 5.82 15.97 -4.82
N TYR A 73 5.22 14.80 -4.63
CA TYR A 73 3.82 14.69 -4.24
C TYR A 73 3.50 13.34 -3.61
N ILE A 74 2.40 13.32 -2.89
CA ILE A 74 1.88 12.13 -2.21
C ILE A 74 0.45 11.91 -2.67
N CYS A 75 0.12 10.68 -3.07
CA CYS A 75 -1.25 10.27 -3.32
C CYS A 75 -1.61 9.04 -2.50
N SER A 76 -2.89 8.91 -2.16
CA SER A 76 -3.36 7.80 -1.35
C SER A 76 -4.68 7.27 -1.85
N ARG A 77 -4.94 6.00 -1.58
CA ARG A 77 -6.22 5.35 -1.86
C ARG A 77 -6.60 4.40 -0.75
N ILE A 78 -7.89 4.23 -0.56
CA ILE A 78 -8.46 3.14 0.22
C ILE A 78 -9.04 2.13 -0.77
N LYS A 79 -8.75 0.86 -0.54
CA LYS A 79 -9.32 -0.24 -1.34
C LYS A 79 -10.80 -0.37 -1.00
N SER A 80 -11.65 -0.53 -2.03
CA SER A 80 -13.07 -0.70 -1.79
C SER A 80 -13.37 -2.01 -1.02
N PRO A 81 -14.41 -2.04 -0.20
CA PRO A 81 -14.82 -3.25 0.52
C PRO A 81 -15.01 -4.45 -0.40
N GLU A 82 -15.55 -4.25 -1.60
CA GLU A 82 -15.75 -5.28 -2.61
C GLU A 82 -14.42 -5.88 -3.06
N SER A 83 -13.43 -5.01 -3.36
CA SER A 83 -12.08 -5.44 -3.74
C SER A 83 -11.32 -6.13 -2.60
N MET A 84 -11.60 -5.76 -1.35
CA MET A 84 -11.06 -6.47 -0.18
C MET A 84 -11.64 -7.89 -0.10
N MET A 85 -12.96 -8.03 -0.23
CA MET A 85 -13.64 -9.33 -0.20
C MET A 85 -13.20 -10.23 -1.35
N GLU A 86 -13.08 -9.71 -2.57
CA GLU A 86 -12.54 -10.47 -3.71
C GLU A 86 -11.10 -10.96 -3.45
N LYS A 87 -10.29 -10.15 -2.77
CA LYS A 87 -8.93 -10.55 -2.39
C LYS A 87 -8.93 -11.67 -1.36
N LEU A 88 -9.83 -11.62 -0.35
CA LEU A 88 -10.00 -12.68 0.63
C LEU A 88 -10.47 -13.99 -0.04
N LYS A 89 -11.47 -13.92 -0.92
CA LYS A 89 -11.94 -15.07 -1.72
C LYS A 89 -10.81 -15.72 -2.52
N ARG A 90 -10.02 -14.90 -3.23
CA ARG A 90 -8.89 -15.39 -4.02
C ARG A 90 -7.81 -16.05 -3.18
N LYS A 91 -7.66 -15.64 -1.90
CA LYS A 91 -6.75 -16.27 -0.94
C LYS A 91 -7.38 -17.43 -0.17
N ALA A 92 -8.64 -17.80 -0.44
CA ALA A 92 -9.41 -18.78 0.29
C ALA A 92 -9.49 -18.49 1.82
N LEU A 93 -9.61 -17.21 2.19
CA LEU A 93 -9.72 -16.73 3.56
C LEU A 93 -11.18 -16.39 3.90
N PRO A 94 -11.57 -16.45 5.19
CA PRO A 94 -12.90 -16.04 5.63
C PRO A 94 -13.22 -14.59 5.24
N GLU A 95 -14.45 -14.35 4.78
CA GLU A 95 -14.94 -13.01 4.42
C GLU A 95 -15.41 -12.25 5.68
N THR A 96 -14.51 -12.07 6.65
CA THR A 96 -14.79 -11.38 7.91
C THR A 96 -14.06 -10.04 7.98
N LEU A 97 -14.51 -9.16 8.87
CA LEU A 97 -13.82 -7.90 9.17
C LEU A 97 -12.38 -8.14 9.64
N GLU A 98 -12.22 -9.13 10.51
CA GLU A 98 -10.92 -9.50 11.06
C GLU A 98 -9.95 -9.93 9.95
N SER A 99 -10.39 -10.85 9.08
CA SER A 99 -9.59 -11.26 7.91
C SER A 99 -9.27 -10.08 6.99
N ALA A 100 -10.19 -9.13 6.82
CA ALA A 100 -9.95 -7.94 6.01
C ALA A 100 -8.87 -7.03 6.62
N LEU A 101 -8.86 -6.86 7.94
CA LEU A 101 -7.84 -6.07 8.65
C LEU A 101 -6.48 -6.77 8.72
N CYS A 102 -6.48 -8.10 8.98
CA CYS A 102 -5.24 -8.85 9.20
C CYS A 102 -4.56 -9.33 7.91
N GLU A 103 -5.34 -9.61 6.84
CA GLU A 103 -4.83 -10.29 5.64
C GLU A 103 -4.76 -9.40 4.39
N VAL A 104 -5.48 -8.27 4.41
CA VAL A 104 -5.49 -7.31 3.31
C VAL A 104 -4.53 -6.16 3.61
N HIS A 105 -3.22 -6.41 3.46
CA HIS A 105 -2.15 -5.46 3.78
C HIS A 105 -2.11 -4.22 2.86
N ASP A 106 -2.89 -4.18 1.79
CA ASP A 106 -3.04 -3.06 0.84
C ASP A 106 -4.43 -2.40 0.93
N ALA A 107 -5.08 -2.53 2.09
CA ALA A 107 -6.35 -1.84 2.36
C ALA A 107 -6.18 -0.32 2.29
N VAL A 108 -5.08 0.20 2.80
CA VAL A 108 -4.62 1.56 2.63
C VAL A 108 -3.37 1.54 1.76
N GLY A 109 -3.41 2.22 0.62
CA GLY A 109 -2.27 2.42 -0.26
C GLY A 109 -1.84 3.89 -0.27
N VAL A 110 -0.57 4.16 -0.02
CA VAL A 110 0.04 5.48 -0.14
C VAL A 110 1.16 5.40 -1.14
N ARG A 111 1.22 6.36 -2.05
CA ARG A 111 2.32 6.49 -3.00
C ARG A 111 3.02 7.81 -2.75
N VAL A 112 4.33 7.75 -2.56
CA VAL A 112 5.20 8.90 -2.40
C VAL A 112 6.06 8.96 -3.65
N ILE A 113 6.01 10.08 -4.34
CA ILE A 113 6.81 10.33 -5.54
C ILE A 113 7.95 11.26 -5.16
N CYS A 114 9.15 10.76 -5.35
CA CYS A 114 10.40 11.44 -5.05
C CYS A 114 11.02 12.03 -6.33
N SER A 115 11.91 13.01 -6.15
CA SER A 115 12.62 13.64 -7.26
C SER A 115 13.64 12.67 -7.87
N PHE A 116 14.49 12.06 -7.06
CA PHE A 116 15.61 11.24 -7.49
C PHE A 116 15.61 9.87 -6.77
N ALA A 117 16.43 8.95 -7.28
CA ALA A 117 16.45 7.59 -6.74
C ALA A 117 17.01 7.53 -5.30
N ASP A 118 18.00 8.34 -4.96
CA ASP A 118 18.54 8.42 -3.60
C ASP A 118 17.52 9.03 -2.60
N ASP A 119 16.66 9.94 -3.04
CA ASP A 119 15.56 10.45 -2.22
C ASP A 119 14.56 9.34 -1.86
N VAL A 120 14.32 8.40 -2.78
CA VAL A 120 13.48 7.23 -2.49
C VAL A 120 14.06 6.44 -1.31
N PHE A 121 15.38 6.18 -1.31
CA PHE A 121 16.04 5.48 -0.21
C PHE A 121 16.10 6.31 1.06
N TRP A 122 16.18 7.64 0.97
CA TRP A 122 16.12 8.50 2.15
C TRP A 122 14.74 8.48 2.81
N VAL A 123 13.66 8.62 2.04
CA VAL A 123 12.29 8.49 2.54
C VAL A 123 12.04 7.10 3.14
N GLU A 124 12.53 6.04 2.48
CA GLU A 124 12.45 4.67 2.97
C GLU A 124 13.10 4.51 4.35
N LYS A 125 14.36 4.96 4.48
CA LYS A 125 15.11 4.90 5.74
C LYS A 125 14.41 5.67 6.84
N TRP A 126 13.88 6.85 6.52
CA TRP A 126 13.15 7.67 7.48
C TRP A 126 11.83 6.99 7.92
N LEU A 127 11.08 6.40 7.00
CA LEU A 127 9.87 5.64 7.35
C LEU A 127 10.18 4.45 8.27
N LYS A 128 11.27 3.75 8.02
CA LYS A 128 11.72 2.62 8.85
C LYS A 128 12.14 3.04 10.26
N SER A 129 12.51 4.29 10.48
CA SER A 129 12.88 4.83 11.81
C SER A 129 11.67 5.25 12.66
N GLN A 130 10.45 5.17 12.13
CA GLN A 130 9.26 5.63 12.85
C GLN A 130 8.77 4.57 13.85
N GLU A 131 8.91 4.84 15.15
CA GLU A 131 8.58 3.90 16.24
C GLU A 131 7.09 3.51 16.31
N ASN A 132 6.20 4.35 15.77
CA ASN A 132 4.76 4.09 15.74
C ASN A 132 4.34 3.04 14.70
N TYR A 133 5.27 2.59 13.85
CA TYR A 133 5.02 1.63 12.78
C TYR A 133 6.06 0.52 12.79
N GLU A 134 5.59 -0.70 12.58
CA GLU A 134 6.41 -1.89 12.38
C GLU A 134 6.55 -2.17 10.88
N LEU A 135 7.77 -2.38 10.41
CA LEU A 135 8.01 -2.86 9.06
C LEU A 135 7.72 -4.36 8.99
N VAL A 136 6.63 -4.73 8.33
CA VAL A 136 6.20 -6.14 8.17
C VAL A 136 6.81 -6.77 6.93
N LYS A 137 6.91 -6.01 5.85
CA LYS A 137 7.45 -6.49 4.58
C LYS A 137 8.04 -5.37 3.76
N GLU A 138 9.15 -5.69 3.11
CA GLU A 138 9.82 -4.83 2.16
C GLU A 138 10.03 -5.55 0.84
N LYS A 139 9.96 -4.81 -0.26
CA LYS A 139 10.33 -5.26 -1.60
C LYS A 139 11.03 -4.12 -2.32
N ASP A 140 12.30 -4.29 -2.54
CA ASP A 140 13.11 -3.37 -3.32
C ASP A 140 13.13 -3.83 -4.79
N TYR A 141 12.35 -3.15 -5.61
CA TYR A 141 12.34 -3.32 -7.06
C TYR A 141 13.17 -2.26 -7.79
N ILE A 142 13.91 -1.41 -7.06
CA ILE A 142 14.92 -0.53 -7.66
C ILE A 142 16.19 -1.32 -7.88
N SER A 143 16.71 -1.96 -6.81
CA SER A 143 17.90 -2.81 -6.89
C SER A 143 17.63 -4.12 -7.65
N TYR A 144 16.41 -4.66 -7.53
CA TYR A 144 15.98 -5.92 -8.16
C TYR A 144 14.69 -5.72 -8.98
N PRO A 145 14.76 -5.13 -10.19
CA PRO A 145 13.59 -4.85 -11.02
C PRO A 145 12.79 -6.10 -11.35
N LYS A 146 11.47 -5.93 -11.48
CA LYS A 146 10.63 -7.04 -11.95
C LYS A 146 10.96 -7.42 -13.41
N PRO A 147 10.64 -8.64 -13.85
CA PRO A 147 10.88 -9.07 -15.24
C PRO A 147 10.27 -8.15 -16.31
N ASN A 148 9.19 -7.44 -15.98
CA ASN A 148 8.56 -6.46 -16.88
C ASN A 148 9.22 -5.08 -16.87
N GLY A 149 10.28 -4.86 -16.10
CA GLY A 149 10.96 -3.57 -15.96
C GLY A 149 10.44 -2.67 -14.82
N TYR A 150 9.39 -3.07 -14.10
CA TYR A 150 8.85 -2.28 -12.99
C TYR A 150 9.92 -2.01 -11.91
N ARG A 151 10.03 -0.74 -11.49
CA ARG A 151 10.91 -0.27 -10.40
C ARG A 151 10.11 0.47 -9.33
N GLY A 152 10.59 0.44 -8.09
CA GLY A 152 10.04 1.12 -6.93
C GLY A 152 10.24 0.31 -5.66
N ILE A 153 10.08 0.94 -4.50
CA ILE A 153 10.12 0.27 -3.19
C ILE A 153 8.71 0.13 -2.66
N HIS A 154 8.38 -1.06 -2.15
CA HIS A 154 7.12 -1.32 -1.48
C HIS A 154 7.37 -1.68 -0.04
N LEU A 155 6.78 -0.92 0.87
CA LEU A 155 6.81 -1.18 2.31
C LEU A 155 5.40 -1.53 2.76
N ILE A 156 5.27 -2.59 3.56
CA ILE A 156 4.05 -2.87 4.32
C ILE A 156 4.36 -2.50 5.77
N LEU A 157 3.73 -1.46 6.24
CA LEU A 157 3.84 -0.97 7.61
C LEU A 157 2.58 -1.34 8.39
N ARG A 158 2.75 -1.72 9.66
CA ARG A 158 1.67 -2.00 10.60
C ARG A 158 1.69 -0.94 11.69
N GLY A 159 0.55 -0.29 11.92
CA GLY A 159 0.40 0.63 13.05
C GLY A 159 0.53 -0.12 14.39
N MET A 160 1.33 0.43 15.31
CA MET A 160 1.61 -0.21 16.60
C MET A 160 0.81 0.40 17.75
N THR A 161 0.35 1.64 17.59
CA THR A 161 -0.26 2.41 18.70
C THR A 161 -1.57 3.08 18.26
N GLY A 162 -2.38 3.45 19.26
CA GLY A 162 -3.57 4.27 19.07
C GLY A 162 -4.66 3.59 18.22
N LYS A 163 -5.40 4.39 17.50
CA LYS A 163 -6.55 3.94 16.67
C LYS A 163 -6.14 3.15 15.43
N THR A 164 -4.87 3.23 15.03
CA THR A 164 -4.30 2.53 13.86
C THR A 164 -3.63 1.22 14.22
N ALA A 165 -3.57 0.87 15.52
CA ALA A 165 -2.97 -0.38 15.97
C ALA A 165 -3.55 -1.59 15.22
N GLY A 166 -2.65 -2.41 14.65
CA GLY A 166 -3.00 -3.59 13.86
C GLY A 166 -3.46 -3.31 12.42
N THR A 167 -3.59 -2.04 11.99
CA THR A 167 -3.96 -1.71 10.61
C THR A 167 -2.72 -1.61 9.73
N TYR A 168 -2.80 -2.19 8.52
CA TYR A 168 -1.71 -2.19 7.56
C TYR A 168 -1.83 -1.05 6.55
N VAL A 169 -0.69 -0.47 6.18
CA VAL A 169 -0.55 0.53 5.13
C VAL A 169 0.52 0.06 4.16
N GLU A 170 0.18 -0.06 2.88
CA GLU A 170 1.15 -0.26 1.81
C GLU A 170 1.68 1.09 1.34
N ILE A 171 3.00 1.30 1.42
CA ILE A 171 3.65 2.48 0.89
C ILE A 171 4.43 2.08 -0.36
N GLN A 172 4.24 2.82 -1.44
CA GLN A 172 4.97 2.69 -2.69
C GLN A 172 5.82 3.94 -2.90
N LEU A 173 7.13 3.78 -2.90
CA LEU A 173 8.09 4.84 -3.14
C LEU A 173 8.61 4.72 -4.57
N ARG A 174 8.59 5.81 -5.32
CA ARG A 174 9.02 5.87 -6.72
C ARG A 174 9.63 7.24 -7.01
N THR A 175 10.48 7.31 -8.04
CA THR A 175 10.78 8.60 -8.68
C THR A 175 9.65 9.01 -9.62
N ILE A 176 9.67 10.25 -10.09
CA ILE A 176 8.78 10.74 -11.16
C ILE A 176 8.86 9.82 -12.39
N ALA A 177 10.07 9.44 -12.79
CA ALA A 177 10.33 8.61 -13.95
C ALA A 177 9.76 7.18 -13.78
N MET A 178 9.93 6.58 -12.60
CA MET A 178 9.35 5.27 -12.27
C MET A 178 7.82 5.31 -12.28
N ASP A 179 7.21 6.38 -11.75
CA ASP A 179 5.74 6.51 -11.71
C ASP A 179 5.15 6.77 -13.08
N PHE A 180 5.83 7.54 -13.93
CA PHE A 180 5.48 7.74 -15.34
C PHE A 180 5.35 6.40 -16.06
N TRP A 181 6.39 5.57 -16.02
CA TRP A 181 6.37 4.26 -16.67
C TRP A 181 5.28 3.34 -16.09
N ALA A 182 5.19 3.24 -14.76
CA ALA A 182 4.24 2.33 -14.11
C ALA A 182 2.78 2.71 -14.39
N SER A 183 2.48 3.99 -14.53
CA SER A 183 1.14 4.50 -14.83
C SER A 183 0.72 4.16 -16.27
N LEU A 184 1.64 4.30 -17.22
CA LEU A 184 1.37 3.97 -18.63
C LEU A 184 1.32 2.45 -18.86
N GLU A 185 2.23 1.68 -18.28
CA GLU A 185 2.23 0.21 -18.38
C GLU A 185 0.90 -0.37 -17.92
N HIS A 186 0.35 0.13 -16.82
CA HIS A 186 -0.95 -0.32 -16.34
C HIS A 186 -2.08 -0.02 -17.33
N GLN A 187 -2.10 1.16 -17.95
CA GLN A 187 -3.11 1.53 -18.96
C GLN A 187 -3.00 0.68 -20.24
N LEU A 188 -1.78 0.44 -20.71
CA LEU A 188 -1.52 -0.34 -21.92
C LEU A 188 -1.88 -1.81 -21.72
N LYS A 189 -1.59 -2.40 -20.58
CA LYS A 189 -1.97 -3.78 -20.25
C LYS A 189 -3.47 -4.00 -20.12
N TYR A 190 -4.24 -3.00 -19.76
CA TYR A 190 -5.68 -3.14 -19.61
C TYR A 190 -6.39 -3.33 -20.97
N LYS A 191 -5.81 -2.89 -22.07
CA LYS A 191 -6.32 -3.10 -23.46
C LYS A 191 -5.93 -4.48 -24.01
N LYS A 192 -6.37 -5.56 -23.37
CA LYS A 192 -5.90 -6.95 -23.53
C LYS A 192 -6.18 -7.67 -24.87
N GLU A 193 -6.69 -7.05 -25.91
CA GLU A 193 -7.09 -7.75 -27.15
C GLU A 193 -6.08 -7.62 -28.32
N ILE A 194 -4.80 -7.40 -28.02
CA ILE A 194 -3.80 -7.19 -29.08
C ILE A 194 -2.95 -8.46 -29.21
N GLY A 195 -2.95 -9.06 -30.41
CA GLY A 195 -2.24 -10.32 -30.72
C GLY A 195 -0.70 -10.30 -30.67
N HIS A 196 -0.10 -9.24 -30.07
CA HIS A 196 1.35 -9.04 -29.97
C HIS A 196 1.86 -8.83 -28.52
N ALA A 197 1.23 -9.47 -27.54
CA ALA A 197 1.53 -9.27 -26.12
C ALA A 197 3.01 -9.49 -25.75
N ALA A 198 3.70 -10.43 -26.39
CA ALA A 198 5.11 -10.71 -26.12
C ALA A 198 6.04 -9.58 -26.61
N VAL A 199 5.79 -9.07 -27.83
CA VAL A 199 6.55 -7.95 -28.39
C VAL A 199 6.34 -6.69 -27.55
N MET A 200 5.08 -6.37 -27.19
CA MET A 200 4.76 -5.23 -26.35
C MET A 200 5.41 -5.33 -24.95
N SER A 201 5.50 -6.52 -24.38
CA SER A 201 6.18 -6.71 -23.08
C SER A 201 7.68 -6.45 -23.20
N GLY A 202 8.31 -6.82 -24.31
CA GLY A 202 9.72 -6.52 -24.58
C GLY A 202 9.98 -5.02 -24.74
N GLU A 203 9.16 -4.33 -25.53
CA GLU A 203 9.25 -2.88 -25.74
C GLU A 203 9.01 -2.10 -24.43
N LEU A 204 8.03 -2.49 -23.63
CA LEU A 204 7.77 -1.88 -22.33
C LEU A 204 8.95 -2.07 -21.37
N LYS A 205 9.60 -3.23 -21.40
CA LYS A 205 10.79 -3.47 -20.60
C LYS A 205 11.97 -2.58 -21.08
N GLN A 206 12.18 -2.47 -22.38
CA GLN A 206 13.22 -1.59 -22.92
C GLN A 206 12.97 -0.14 -22.52
N CYS A 207 11.74 0.36 -22.67
CA CYS A 207 11.36 1.69 -22.19
C CYS A 207 11.65 1.88 -20.67
N ALA A 208 11.42 0.86 -19.85
CA ALA A 208 11.73 0.94 -18.42
C ALA A 208 13.24 1.08 -18.14
N ASP A 209 14.08 0.41 -18.93
CA ASP A 209 15.52 0.46 -18.80
C ASP A 209 16.06 1.82 -19.30
N ASP A 210 15.54 2.35 -20.39
CA ASP A 210 15.89 3.68 -20.92
C ASP A 210 15.50 4.80 -19.94
N ILE A 211 14.29 4.72 -19.36
CA ILE A 211 13.79 5.66 -18.35
C ILE A 211 14.66 5.61 -17.09
N ALA A 212 15.10 4.42 -16.65
CA ALA A 212 15.99 4.32 -15.50
C ALA A 212 17.37 4.94 -15.76
N SER A 213 17.87 4.85 -16.98
CA SER A 213 19.11 5.52 -17.39
C SER A 213 18.97 7.04 -17.36
N ILE A 214 17.84 7.58 -17.84
CA ILE A 214 17.54 9.01 -17.80
C ILE A 214 17.39 9.49 -16.35
N ASP A 215 16.70 8.73 -15.50
CA ASP A 215 16.51 9.04 -14.07
C ASP A 215 17.85 9.18 -13.36
N LEU A 216 18.77 8.24 -13.59
CA LEU A 216 20.15 8.30 -13.05
C LEU A 216 20.94 9.50 -13.61
N SER A 217 20.78 9.83 -14.90
CA SER A 217 21.45 10.97 -15.50
C SER A 217 20.97 12.28 -14.88
N MET A 218 19.67 12.43 -14.62
CA MET A 218 19.10 13.59 -13.93
C MET A 218 19.62 13.72 -12.50
N GLN A 219 19.73 12.61 -11.78
CA GLN A 219 20.34 12.60 -10.44
C GLN A 219 21.81 13.06 -10.49
N THR A 220 22.59 12.57 -11.47
CA THR A 220 23.99 12.99 -11.65
C THR A 220 24.11 14.49 -11.91
N ILE A 221 23.21 15.08 -12.70
CA ILE A 221 23.18 16.53 -12.95
C ILE A 221 22.93 17.29 -11.64
N ARG A 222 21.96 16.85 -10.82
CA ARG A 222 21.74 17.45 -9.50
C ARG A 222 22.98 17.37 -8.63
N ASP A 223 23.63 16.20 -8.56
CA ASP A 223 24.82 15.99 -7.72
C ASP A 223 25.97 16.93 -8.12
N ILE A 224 26.11 17.23 -9.43
CA ILE A 224 27.09 18.21 -9.92
C ILE A 224 26.72 19.62 -9.45
N ILE A 225 25.44 20.01 -9.53
CA ILE A 225 24.99 21.33 -9.09
C ILE A 225 25.22 21.50 -7.58
N GLU A 226 24.85 20.50 -6.77
CA GLU A 226 25.05 20.53 -5.31
C GLU A 226 26.55 20.57 -4.91
N ALA A 227 27.46 20.06 -5.76
CA ALA A 227 28.89 20.09 -5.50
C ALA A 227 29.52 21.44 -5.82
N GLU A 228 28.83 22.31 -6.56
CA GLU A 228 29.31 23.65 -6.92
C GLU A 228 28.82 24.75 -5.96
N GLU A 229 27.86 24.43 -5.07
CA GLU A 229 27.35 25.33 -4.03
C GLU A 229 28.15 25.19 -2.72
#